data_29bd4d669553f41a3f7c7dc58f227b0d
#
_entry.id   29bd4d669553f41a3f7c7dc58f227b0d
#
_cell.length_a   1.000
_cell.length_b   1.000
_cell.length_c   1.000
_cell.angle_alpha   90.00
_cell.angle_beta   90.00
_cell.angle_gamma   90.00
#
_symmetry.space_group_name_H-M   'P 1'
#
loop_
_entity.id
_entity.type
_entity.pdbx_description
1 polymer ?
#
loop_
_entity_poly.entity_id
_entity_poly.type
_entity_poly.pdbx_seq_one_letter_code
_entity_poly.pdbx_strand_id
1 'polypeptide(L)'
;MEKNSKRRVDKTSARKVVRIAAGKKTIVLGVTGSIAAYKSAELASLLVKQGHDVFVVMTQDATEFISPLTLQTLSKNPVTTSFYDEKESWRPGHIDLADRANLLLIAPATAHIIAELAHGLASHPLAAIALATRAPILLAPAMNGKMWQHPATVENVEKLQMRGVEFIGPEEGMLACGYEGLGRLWKVNDIAFRAEFLLARQDNLIA
;
A
#
# COMPACT_ATOMS: atom_id res chain seq x y z
N MET A 1 22.01 -36.95 46.59
CA MET A 1 22.44 -36.86 45.18
C MET A 1 21.19 -36.66 44.32
N GLU A 2 20.83 -35.42 44.08
CA GLU A 2 19.64 -35.05 43.28
C GLU A 2 20.10 -34.51 41.95
N LYS A 3 19.73 -35.16 40.85
CA LYS A 3 20.07 -34.80 39.50
C LYS A 3 19.10 -33.73 38.97
N ASN A 4 19.59 -32.53 38.86
CA ASN A 4 18.89 -31.37 38.30
C ASN A 4 18.82 -31.49 36.75
N SER A 5 17.66 -31.90 36.24
CA SER A 5 17.36 -31.98 34.80
C SER A 5 16.91 -30.60 34.28
N LYS A 6 17.82 -29.87 33.70
CA LYS A 6 17.50 -28.61 32.96
C LYS A 6 16.79 -28.97 31.65
N ARG A 7 15.48 -28.77 31.57
CA ARG A 7 14.72 -28.76 30.30
C ARG A 7 15.19 -27.61 29.45
N ARG A 8 15.83 -27.92 28.31
CA ARG A 8 16.07 -26.96 27.22
C ARG A 8 14.72 -26.62 26.58
N VAL A 9 14.35 -25.34 26.65
CA VAL A 9 13.23 -24.79 25.88
C VAL A 9 13.70 -24.60 24.45
N ASP A 10 13.14 -25.37 23.55
CA ASP A 10 13.40 -25.30 22.11
C ASP A 10 12.78 -24.03 21.52
N LYS A 11 13.63 -23.07 21.15
CA LYS A 11 13.24 -21.78 20.55
C LYS A 11 13.31 -21.83 19.03
N THR A 12 12.67 -22.79 18.41
CA THR A 12 12.61 -22.85 16.93
C THR A 12 11.18 -23.07 16.46
N SER A 13 10.29 -22.13 16.78
CA SER A 13 9.05 -21.96 16.02
C SER A 13 9.29 -20.92 14.94
N ALA A 14 10.04 -21.28 13.91
CA ALA A 14 10.07 -20.54 12.67
C ALA A 14 8.65 -20.58 12.07
N ARG A 15 7.93 -19.45 12.09
CA ARG A 15 6.68 -19.30 11.37
C ARG A 15 6.93 -19.66 9.92
N LYS A 16 6.45 -20.84 9.49
CA LYS A 16 6.35 -21.23 8.09
C LYS A 16 5.54 -20.14 7.38
N VAL A 17 6.21 -19.32 6.58
CA VAL A 17 5.53 -18.43 5.63
C VAL A 17 4.76 -19.36 4.69
N VAL A 18 3.45 -19.39 4.85
CA VAL A 18 2.57 -20.06 3.91
C VAL A 18 2.71 -19.28 2.60
N ARG A 19 3.50 -19.80 1.65
CA ARG A 19 3.49 -19.32 0.28
C ARG A 19 2.14 -19.71 -0.32
N ILE A 20 1.21 -18.78 -0.32
CA ILE A 20 0.04 -18.85 -1.17
C ILE A 20 0.61 -18.65 -2.58
N ALA A 21 0.66 -19.74 -3.37
CA ALA A 21 1.11 -19.69 -4.74
C ALA A 21 0.01 -19.05 -5.61
N ALA A 22 -0.21 -17.78 -5.44
CA ALA A 22 -0.97 -16.99 -6.39
C ALA A 22 -0.10 -16.79 -7.64
N GLY A 23 -0.67 -16.97 -8.83
CA GLY A 23 0.02 -16.64 -10.08
C GLY A 23 0.47 -15.18 -10.09
N LYS A 24 1.39 -14.82 -11.00
CA LYS A 24 1.87 -13.44 -11.17
C LYS A 24 0.68 -12.47 -11.31
N LYS A 25 0.59 -11.48 -10.45
CA LYS A 25 -0.48 -10.47 -10.42
C LYS A 25 0.10 -9.07 -10.66
N THR A 26 -0.73 -8.19 -11.18
CA THR A 26 -0.39 -6.77 -11.34
C THR A 26 -0.86 -5.98 -10.11
N ILE A 27 0.08 -5.35 -9.41
CA ILE A 27 -0.19 -4.48 -8.27
C ILE A 27 0.15 -3.04 -8.67
N VAL A 28 -0.82 -2.15 -8.58
CA VAL A 28 -0.56 -0.72 -8.65
C VAL A 28 -0.27 -0.22 -7.25
N LEU A 29 0.96 0.22 -7.01
CA LEU A 29 1.42 0.77 -5.73
C LEU A 29 1.36 2.30 -5.78
N GLY A 30 0.36 2.87 -5.11
CA GLY A 30 0.25 4.31 -4.90
C GLY A 30 1.13 4.77 -3.74
N VAL A 31 1.92 5.83 -3.96
CA VAL A 31 2.78 6.44 -2.93
C VAL A 31 2.40 7.90 -2.79
N THR A 32 2.06 8.33 -1.57
CA THR A 32 1.63 9.71 -1.29
C THR A 32 2.58 10.44 -0.35
N GLY A 33 2.47 11.77 -0.29
CA GLY A 33 3.37 12.68 0.39
C GLY A 33 3.35 12.55 1.91
N SER A 34 4.08 11.57 2.43
CA SER A 34 4.27 11.32 3.86
C SER A 34 5.73 10.99 4.13
N ILE A 35 6.23 11.31 5.32
CA ILE A 35 7.55 10.86 5.74
C ILE A 35 7.70 9.33 5.63
N ALA A 36 6.61 8.58 5.75
CA ALA A 36 6.61 7.12 5.60
C ALA A 36 6.80 6.65 4.14
N ALA A 37 6.87 7.53 3.14
CA ALA A 37 7.05 7.17 1.73
C ALA A 37 8.34 6.38 1.48
N TYR A 38 9.42 6.58 2.29
CA TYR A 38 10.64 5.79 2.17
C TYR A 38 10.40 4.27 2.34
N LYS A 39 9.38 3.87 3.12
CA LYS A 39 9.03 2.46 3.33
C LYS A 39 8.42 1.81 2.09
N SER A 40 7.91 2.61 1.16
CA SER A 40 7.38 2.10 -0.11
C SER A 40 8.46 1.45 -0.97
N ALA A 41 9.73 1.83 -0.78
CA ALA A 41 10.87 1.16 -1.42
C ALA A 41 11.00 -0.31 -0.96
N GLU A 42 10.93 -0.54 0.34
CA GLU A 42 10.96 -1.89 0.91
C GLU A 42 9.74 -2.69 0.45
N LEU A 43 8.55 -2.08 0.49
CA LEU A 43 7.30 -2.70 0.07
C LEU A 43 7.33 -3.09 -1.41
N ALA A 44 7.74 -2.20 -2.31
CA ALA A 44 7.89 -2.49 -3.74
C ALA A 44 8.85 -3.65 -3.98
N SER A 45 10.03 -3.62 -3.34
CA SER A 45 11.01 -4.71 -3.43
C SER A 45 10.45 -6.05 -2.93
N LEU A 46 9.67 -6.04 -1.85
CA LEU A 46 9.08 -7.24 -1.28
C LEU A 46 8.03 -7.84 -2.22
N LEU A 47 7.11 -7.03 -2.75
CA LEU A 47 6.06 -7.47 -3.69
C LEU A 47 6.66 -8.03 -4.99
N VAL A 48 7.72 -7.41 -5.52
CA VAL A 48 8.46 -7.93 -6.69
C VAL A 48 9.13 -9.28 -6.37
N LYS A 49 9.72 -9.44 -5.17
CA LYS A 49 10.31 -10.72 -4.73
C LYS A 49 9.27 -11.82 -4.54
N GLN A 50 8.02 -11.47 -4.24
CA GLN A 50 6.89 -12.40 -4.19
C GLN A 50 6.41 -12.83 -5.58
N GLY A 51 6.89 -12.20 -6.65
CA GLY A 51 6.64 -12.58 -8.03
C GLY A 51 5.62 -11.70 -8.76
N HIS A 52 5.18 -10.59 -8.16
CA HIS A 52 4.20 -9.69 -8.76
C HIS A 52 4.83 -8.67 -9.71
N ASP A 53 4.02 -8.19 -10.67
CA ASP A 53 4.30 -6.98 -11.43
C ASP A 53 3.84 -5.76 -10.64
N VAL A 54 4.79 -4.92 -10.24
CA VAL A 54 4.51 -3.73 -9.44
C VAL A 54 4.67 -2.48 -10.30
N PHE A 55 3.59 -1.74 -10.49
CA PHE A 55 3.59 -0.43 -11.15
C PHE A 55 3.40 0.65 -10.10
N VAL A 56 4.35 1.58 -10.02
CA VAL A 56 4.33 2.61 -8.99
C VAL A 56 3.74 3.90 -9.55
N VAL A 57 2.80 4.47 -8.82
CA VAL A 57 2.21 5.78 -9.12
C VAL A 57 2.40 6.69 -7.92
N MET A 58 3.09 7.81 -8.09
CA MET A 58 3.40 8.75 -7.03
C MET A 58 2.58 10.03 -7.16
N THR A 59 2.13 10.57 -6.04
CA THR A 59 1.70 11.97 -6.02
C THR A 59 2.91 12.89 -6.13
N GLN A 60 2.72 14.12 -6.58
CA GLN A 60 3.80 15.11 -6.65
C GLN A 60 4.48 15.29 -5.29
N ASP A 61 3.70 15.38 -4.21
CA ASP A 61 4.24 15.52 -2.86
C ASP A 61 5.10 14.31 -2.43
N ALA A 62 4.82 13.10 -2.95
CA ALA A 62 5.60 11.93 -2.63
C ALA A 62 7.03 12.02 -3.17
N THR A 63 7.23 12.73 -4.28
CA THR A 63 8.56 12.89 -4.90
C THR A 63 9.52 13.71 -4.05
N GLU A 64 9.00 14.52 -3.11
CA GLU A 64 9.79 15.27 -2.13
C GLU A 64 10.36 14.37 -1.02
N PHE A 65 9.79 13.18 -0.79
CA PHE A 65 10.23 12.26 0.27
C PHE A 65 11.05 11.10 -0.26
N ILE A 66 10.83 10.68 -1.51
CA ILE A 66 11.55 9.58 -2.14
C ILE A 66 11.62 9.78 -3.65
N SER A 67 12.81 9.56 -4.22
CA SER A 67 13.01 9.70 -5.66
C SER A 67 12.20 8.66 -6.47
N PRO A 68 11.50 9.07 -7.54
CA PRO A 68 10.89 8.14 -8.50
C PRO A 68 11.88 7.10 -9.04
N LEU A 69 13.14 7.49 -9.26
CA LEU A 69 14.20 6.58 -9.73
C LEU A 69 14.42 5.41 -8.78
N THR A 70 14.33 5.63 -7.46
CA THR A 70 14.46 4.55 -6.47
C THR A 70 13.37 3.50 -6.67
N LEU A 71 12.12 3.95 -6.81
CA LEU A 71 10.97 3.06 -6.97
C LEU A 71 10.95 2.40 -8.34
N GLN A 72 11.36 3.10 -9.40
CA GLN A 72 11.54 2.54 -10.75
C GLN A 72 12.55 1.40 -10.76
N THR A 73 13.69 1.58 -10.09
CA THR A 73 14.74 0.56 -10.01
C THR A 73 14.24 -0.70 -9.27
N LEU A 74 13.47 -0.53 -8.19
CA LEU A 74 12.97 -1.63 -7.37
C LEU A 74 11.79 -2.35 -7.99
N SER A 75 10.87 -1.64 -8.63
CA SER A 75 9.70 -2.20 -9.31
C SER A 75 10.04 -2.79 -10.68
N LYS A 76 11.15 -2.33 -11.29
CA LYS A 76 11.56 -2.62 -12.69
C LYS A 76 10.57 -2.15 -13.74
N ASN A 77 9.71 -1.23 -13.38
CA ASN A 77 8.70 -0.60 -14.24
C ASN A 77 8.82 0.92 -14.15
N PRO A 78 8.43 1.66 -15.19
CA PRO A 78 8.34 3.11 -15.13
C PRO A 78 7.45 3.57 -13.97
N VAL A 79 7.79 4.70 -13.36
CA VAL A 79 6.99 5.34 -12.31
C VAL A 79 6.17 6.46 -12.91
N THR A 80 4.87 6.44 -12.66
CA THR A 80 3.96 7.50 -13.11
C THR A 80 3.87 8.59 -12.03
N THR A 81 4.13 9.84 -12.39
CA THR A 81 4.03 11.01 -11.50
C THR A 81 3.02 12.04 -12.01
N SER A 82 2.74 12.04 -13.31
CA SER A 82 1.88 12.99 -14.00
C SER A 82 1.02 12.29 -15.04
N PHE A 83 -0.12 12.87 -15.39
CA PHE A 83 -0.92 12.44 -16.56
C PHE A 83 -0.16 12.57 -17.89
N TYR A 84 0.90 13.34 -17.91
CA TYR A 84 1.65 13.71 -19.12
C TYR A 84 2.98 12.98 -19.24
N ASP A 85 3.27 12.02 -18.37
CA ASP A 85 4.50 11.22 -18.41
C ASP A 85 4.57 10.34 -19.67
N GLU A 86 3.41 9.90 -20.18
CA GLU A 86 3.30 9.10 -21.41
C GLU A 86 2.59 9.89 -22.51
N LYS A 87 3.38 10.53 -23.37
CA LYS A 87 2.83 11.28 -24.53
C LYS A 87 2.73 10.45 -25.81
N GLU A 88 3.34 9.27 -25.85
CA GLU A 88 3.48 8.47 -27.08
C GLU A 88 2.37 7.43 -27.26
N SER A 89 1.58 7.15 -26.22
CA SER A 89 0.49 6.18 -26.28
C SER A 89 -0.85 6.86 -26.57
N TRP A 90 -1.66 6.27 -27.46
CA TRP A 90 -3.03 6.70 -27.70
C TRP A 90 -3.98 6.33 -26.54
N ARG A 91 -3.60 5.39 -25.67
CA ARG A 91 -4.32 5.05 -24.46
C ARG A 91 -3.74 5.82 -23.27
N PRO A 92 -4.58 6.50 -22.48
CA PRO A 92 -4.12 7.13 -21.26
C PRO A 92 -3.54 6.07 -20.30
N GLY A 93 -2.28 6.23 -19.88
CA GLY A 93 -1.58 5.24 -19.05
C GLY A 93 -2.29 4.92 -17.72
N HIS A 94 -2.97 5.91 -17.10
CA HIS A 94 -3.74 5.69 -15.90
C HIS A 94 -4.96 4.75 -16.10
N ILE A 95 -5.57 4.77 -17.30
CA ILE A 95 -6.67 3.83 -17.64
C ILE A 95 -6.09 2.43 -17.87
N ASP A 96 -4.97 2.31 -18.60
CA ASP A 96 -4.31 1.01 -18.79
C ASP A 96 -3.92 0.38 -17.42
N LEU A 97 -3.36 1.15 -16.50
CA LEU A 97 -3.03 0.67 -15.17
C LEU A 97 -4.28 0.30 -14.35
N ALA A 98 -5.36 1.07 -14.46
CA ALA A 98 -6.62 0.76 -13.78
C ALA A 98 -7.24 -0.55 -14.26
N ASP A 99 -7.21 -0.79 -15.58
CA ASP A 99 -7.75 -2.01 -16.21
C ASP A 99 -6.92 -3.26 -15.90
N ARG A 100 -5.59 -3.13 -15.82
CA ARG A 100 -4.64 -4.23 -15.56
C ARG A 100 -4.50 -4.58 -14.10
N ALA A 101 -4.86 -3.68 -13.20
CA ALA A 101 -4.68 -3.87 -11.77
C ALA A 101 -5.47 -5.08 -11.24
N ASN A 102 -4.80 -5.97 -10.52
CA ASN A 102 -5.41 -6.96 -9.65
C ASN A 102 -5.56 -6.44 -8.21
N LEU A 103 -4.77 -5.43 -7.84
CA LEU A 103 -4.87 -4.72 -6.56
C LEU A 103 -4.36 -3.29 -6.74
N LEU A 104 -5.10 -2.32 -6.22
CA LEU A 104 -4.59 -0.98 -5.95
C LEU A 104 -4.22 -0.89 -4.47
N LEU A 105 -2.92 -0.79 -4.19
CA LEU A 105 -2.37 -0.63 -2.84
C LEU A 105 -1.81 0.78 -2.69
N ILE A 106 -2.34 1.58 -1.76
CA ILE A 106 -1.81 2.92 -1.47
C ILE A 106 -1.11 2.90 -0.11
N ALA A 107 0.20 2.99 -0.13
CA ALA A 107 1.06 2.92 1.05
C ALA A 107 2.33 3.79 0.88
N PRO A 108 2.45 4.89 1.64
CA PRO A 108 1.50 5.41 2.62
C PRO A 108 0.27 6.06 2.01
N ALA A 109 -0.86 6.04 2.72
CA ALA A 109 -2.06 6.80 2.39
C ALA A 109 -2.21 7.99 3.36
N THR A 110 -2.07 9.20 2.84
CA THR A 110 -2.26 10.46 3.61
C THR A 110 -3.73 10.77 3.83
N ALA A 111 -4.04 11.68 4.77
CA ALA A 111 -5.39 12.20 4.93
C ALA A 111 -5.93 12.85 3.64
N HIS A 112 -5.03 13.48 2.86
CA HIS A 112 -5.38 14.10 1.59
C HIS A 112 -5.92 13.08 0.58
N ILE A 113 -5.15 12.01 0.28
CA ILE A 113 -5.61 10.99 -0.66
C ILE A 113 -6.89 10.29 -0.18
N ILE A 114 -7.03 10.03 1.13
CA ILE A 114 -8.24 9.45 1.71
C ILE A 114 -9.44 10.37 1.42
N ALA A 115 -9.29 11.68 1.60
CA ALA A 115 -10.34 12.65 1.31
C ALA A 115 -10.67 12.72 -0.20
N GLU A 116 -9.67 12.75 -1.07
CA GLU A 116 -9.88 12.75 -2.53
C GLU A 116 -10.70 11.52 -2.97
N LEU A 117 -10.30 10.32 -2.55
CA LEU A 117 -11.00 9.09 -2.88
C LEU A 117 -12.44 9.07 -2.31
N ALA A 118 -12.63 9.54 -1.08
CA ALA A 118 -13.95 9.62 -0.46
C ALA A 118 -14.92 10.56 -1.20
N HIS A 119 -14.39 11.58 -1.87
CA HIS A 119 -15.16 12.57 -2.62
C HIS A 119 -15.14 12.34 -4.14
N GLY A 120 -14.44 11.31 -4.62
CA GLY A 120 -14.39 10.98 -6.05
C GLY A 120 -13.62 12.02 -6.89
N LEU A 121 -12.62 12.66 -6.29
CA LEU A 121 -11.74 13.58 -6.99
C LEU A 121 -10.70 12.81 -7.79
N ALA A 122 -10.34 13.32 -8.98
CA ALA A 122 -9.37 12.69 -9.88
C ALA A 122 -8.37 13.74 -10.38
N SER A 123 -7.75 14.46 -9.44
CA SER A 123 -6.85 15.59 -9.70
C SER A 123 -5.47 15.17 -10.22
N HIS A 124 -5.09 13.91 -10.05
CA HIS A 124 -3.81 13.34 -10.45
C HIS A 124 -3.95 11.84 -10.80
N PRO A 125 -2.94 11.20 -11.46
CA PRO A 125 -3.05 9.83 -11.97
C PRO A 125 -3.50 8.81 -10.93
N LEU A 126 -2.99 8.86 -9.70
CA LEU A 126 -3.33 7.89 -8.65
C LEU A 126 -4.82 7.95 -8.28
N ALA A 127 -5.37 9.15 -8.12
CA ALA A 127 -6.79 9.33 -7.81
C ALA A 127 -7.68 8.90 -8.99
N ALA A 128 -7.25 9.18 -10.23
CA ALA A 128 -7.96 8.74 -11.44
C ALA A 128 -7.96 7.20 -11.57
N ILE A 129 -6.83 6.53 -11.30
CA ILE A 129 -6.74 5.06 -11.27
C ILE A 129 -7.69 4.50 -10.21
N ALA A 130 -7.72 5.08 -9.01
CA ALA A 130 -8.61 4.62 -7.94
C ALA A 130 -10.09 4.74 -8.30
N LEU A 131 -10.45 5.75 -9.09
CA LEU A 131 -11.83 5.95 -9.58
C LEU A 131 -12.19 5.01 -10.72
N ALA A 132 -11.22 4.64 -11.56
CA ALA A 132 -11.44 3.84 -12.77
C ALA A 132 -11.29 2.32 -12.54
N THR A 133 -10.50 1.89 -11.56
CA THR A 133 -10.21 0.47 -11.34
C THR A 133 -11.40 -0.30 -10.78
N ARG A 134 -11.49 -1.58 -11.16
CA ARG A 134 -12.39 -2.57 -10.56
C ARG A 134 -11.68 -3.49 -9.57
N ALA A 135 -10.36 -3.35 -9.45
CA ALA A 135 -9.57 -4.10 -8.47
C ALA A 135 -9.92 -3.67 -7.03
N PRO A 136 -9.78 -4.55 -6.04
CA PRO A 136 -9.85 -4.13 -4.65
C PRO A 136 -8.82 -3.03 -4.36
N ILE A 137 -9.19 -2.14 -3.43
CA ILE A 137 -8.35 -1.05 -2.98
C ILE A 137 -7.96 -1.31 -1.53
N LEU A 138 -6.66 -1.31 -1.24
CA LEU A 138 -6.10 -1.41 0.11
C LEU A 138 -5.35 -0.12 0.43
N LEU A 139 -5.74 0.53 1.53
CA LEU A 139 -5.09 1.73 2.02
C LEU A 139 -4.31 1.43 3.30
N ALA A 140 -3.05 1.87 3.35
CA ALA A 140 -2.21 1.83 4.54
C ALA A 140 -1.98 3.27 5.04
N PRO A 141 -2.79 3.79 5.98
CA PRO A 141 -2.71 5.16 6.44
C PRO A 141 -1.39 5.48 7.13
N ALA A 142 -0.89 6.71 6.91
CA ALA A 142 0.23 7.28 7.64
C ALA A 142 0.11 8.80 7.74
N MET A 143 -0.14 9.29 8.94
CA MET A 143 -0.34 10.71 9.24
C MET A 143 -0.15 11.00 10.72
N ASN A 144 -0.18 12.28 11.10
CA ASN A 144 -0.23 12.66 12.50
C ASN A 144 -1.49 12.09 13.20
N GLY A 145 -1.37 11.65 14.44
CA GLY A 145 -2.48 11.03 15.18
C GLY A 145 -3.71 11.91 15.35
N LYS A 146 -3.52 13.24 15.50
CA LYS A 146 -4.64 14.19 15.56
C LYS A 146 -5.37 14.29 14.22
N MET A 147 -4.63 14.18 13.10
CA MET A 147 -5.22 14.15 11.76
C MET A 147 -6.03 12.87 11.56
N TRP A 148 -5.50 11.73 12.02
CA TRP A 148 -6.21 10.45 11.93
C TRP A 148 -7.52 10.45 12.72
N GLN A 149 -7.50 11.03 13.93
CA GLN A 149 -8.66 11.10 14.82
C GLN A 149 -9.61 12.27 14.48
N HIS A 150 -9.24 13.13 13.52
CA HIS A 150 -10.09 14.26 13.15
C HIS A 150 -11.41 13.77 12.56
N PRO A 151 -12.58 14.32 12.95
CA PRO A 151 -13.89 13.89 12.48
C PRO A 151 -13.98 13.76 10.96
N ALA A 152 -13.44 14.72 10.21
CA ALA A 152 -13.44 14.65 8.74
C ALA A 152 -12.65 13.46 8.18
N THR A 153 -11.55 13.06 8.83
CA THR A 153 -10.79 11.87 8.41
C THR A 153 -11.55 10.59 8.73
N VAL A 154 -12.13 10.52 9.93
CA VAL A 154 -12.96 9.38 10.37
C VAL A 154 -14.12 9.19 9.42
N GLU A 155 -14.88 10.24 9.11
CA GLU A 155 -15.99 10.21 8.16
C GLU A 155 -15.56 9.74 6.77
N ASN A 156 -14.43 10.22 6.26
CA ASN A 156 -13.90 9.79 4.97
C ASN A 156 -13.50 8.31 4.96
N VAL A 157 -12.89 7.81 6.03
CA VAL A 157 -12.54 6.40 6.19
C VAL A 157 -13.79 5.53 6.21
N GLU A 158 -14.80 5.87 7.02
CA GLU A 158 -16.07 5.16 7.09
C GLU A 158 -16.76 5.11 5.71
N LYS A 159 -16.81 6.24 5.02
CA LYS A 159 -17.36 6.35 3.67
C LYS A 159 -16.65 5.43 2.66
N LEU A 160 -15.34 5.34 2.72
CA LEU A 160 -14.57 4.45 1.86
C LEU A 160 -14.76 2.98 2.23
N GLN A 161 -14.82 2.65 3.52
CA GLN A 161 -15.12 1.30 3.99
C GLN A 161 -16.51 0.82 3.54
N MET A 162 -17.52 1.68 3.60
CA MET A 162 -18.84 1.37 3.06
C MET A 162 -18.84 1.11 1.55
N ARG A 163 -17.86 1.64 0.82
CA ARG A 163 -17.65 1.39 -0.62
C ARG A 163 -16.75 0.17 -0.90
N GLY A 164 -16.37 -0.58 0.13
CA GLY A 164 -15.55 -1.78 0.00
C GLY A 164 -14.04 -1.53 -0.04
N VAL A 165 -13.58 -0.32 0.24
CA VAL A 165 -12.13 -0.04 0.39
C VAL A 165 -11.64 -0.62 1.71
N GLU A 166 -10.55 -1.36 1.66
CA GLU A 166 -9.95 -1.97 2.83
C GLU A 166 -8.82 -1.11 3.41
N PHE A 167 -8.66 -1.18 4.73
CA PHE A 167 -7.64 -0.45 5.46
C PHE A 167 -6.77 -1.39 6.28
N ILE A 168 -5.47 -1.10 6.34
CA ILE A 168 -4.53 -1.76 7.25
C ILE A 168 -3.79 -0.71 8.08
N GLY A 169 -4.07 -0.69 9.36
CA GLY A 169 -3.54 0.34 10.26
C GLY A 169 -4.44 1.59 10.34
N PRO A 170 -3.89 2.72 10.81
CA PRO A 170 -2.47 2.93 11.16
C PRO A 170 -2.06 2.20 12.45
N GLU A 171 -0.72 2.05 12.65
CA GLU A 171 -0.13 1.50 13.86
C GLU A 171 0.07 2.59 14.92
N GLU A 172 0.01 2.20 16.19
CA GLU A 172 0.42 3.04 17.31
C GLU A 172 1.94 3.01 17.48
N GLY A 173 2.54 4.13 17.86
CA GLY A 173 3.97 4.22 18.13
C GLY A 173 4.52 5.64 18.04
N MET A 174 5.84 5.76 18.13
CA MET A 174 6.53 7.04 18.00
C MET A 174 6.30 7.63 16.60
N LEU A 175 5.76 8.83 16.55
CA LEU A 175 5.52 9.59 15.33
C LEU A 175 6.69 10.54 15.05
N ALA A 176 6.88 10.92 13.79
CA ALA A 176 7.95 11.84 13.39
C ALA A 176 7.86 13.22 14.05
N CYS A 177 6.71 13.60 14.56
CA CYS A 177 6.49 14.83 15.32
C CYS A 177 6.87 14.73 16.82
N GLY A 178 7.48 13.62 17.26
CA GLY A 178 8.11 13.49 18.57
C GLY A 178 7.20 13.03 19.73
N TYR A 179 6.01 12.51 19.46
CA TYR A 179 5.17 11.88 20.48
C TYR A 179 4.65 10.51 20.04
N GLU A 180 4.26 9.68 20.98
CA GLU A 180 3.58 8.41 20.72
C GLU A 180 2.10 8.63 20.42
N GLY A 181 1.60 7.89 19.44
CA GLY A 181 0.19 7.93 19.06
C GLY A 181 -0.14 7.07 17.87
N LEU A 182 -1.42 6.99 17.59
CA LEU A 182 -1.96 6.27 16.43
C LEU A 182 -1.76 7.12 15.17
N GLY A 183 -1.08 6.60 14.16
CA GLY A 183 -0.84 7.35 12.92
C GLY A 183 0.35 6.86 12.11
N ARG A 184 1.12 5.93 12.64
CA ARG A 184 2.29 5.36 11.98
C ARG A 184 1.88 4.36 10.91
N LEU A 185 2.61 4.36 9.78
CA LEU A 185 2.42 3.35 8.74
C LEU A 185 2.62 1.94 9.34
N TRP A 186 1.68 1.06 9.06
CA TRP A 186 1.75 -0.34 9.47
C TRP A 186 3.04 -1.02 8.98
N LYS A 187 3.38 -2.20 9.54
CA LYS A 187 4.61 -2.93 9.18
C LYS A 187 4.55 -3.37 7.72
N VAL A 188 5.62 -3.15 6.97
CA VAL A 188 5.71 -3.46 5.54
C VAL A 188 5.37 -4.92 5.24
N ASN A 189 5.87 -5.86 6.06
CA ASN A 189 5.59 -7.29 5.90
C ASN A 189 4.10 -7.62 6.07
N ASP A 190 3.42 -6.95 7.00
CA ASP A 190 2.00 -7.20 7.26
C ASP A 190 1.13 -6.55 6.17
N ILE A 191 1.55 -5.39 5.62
CA ILE A 191 0.91 -4.77 4.45
C ILE A 191 1.02 -5.71 3.25
N ALA A 192 2.21 -6.25 2.97
CA ALA A 192 2.41 -7.20 1.89
C ALA A 192 1.60 -8.49 2.10
N PHE A 193 1.54 -9.01 3.32
CA PHE A 193 0.72 -10.17 3.65
C PHE A 193 -0.78 -9.91 3.41
N ARG A 194 -1.27 -8.72 3.79
CA ARG A 194 -2.66 -8.34 3.52
C ARG A 194 -2.94 -8.20 2.02
N ALA A 195 -2.00 -7.66 1.26
CA ALA A 195 -2.10 -7.59 -0.20
C ALA A 195 -2.23 -8.99 -0.82
N GLU A 196 -1.37 -9.93 -0.42
CA GLU A 196 -1.46 -11.34 -0.85
C GLU A 196 -2.81 -11.99 -0.52
N PHE A 197 -3.32 -11.73 0.68
CA PHE A 197 -4.62 -12.26 1.10
C PHE A 197 -5.76 -11.78 0.18
N LEU A 198 -5.74 -10.48 -0.19
CA LEU A 198 -6.75 -9.92 -1.08
C LEU A 198 -6.66 -10.48 -2.50
N LEU A 199 -5.45 -10.63 -3.02
CA LEU A 199 -5.21 -11.23 -4.32
C LEU A 199 -5.71 -12.70 -4.38
N ALA A 200 -5.43 -13.50 -3.35
CA ALA A 200 -5.87 -14.88 -3.26
C ALA A 200 -7.41 -14.99 -3.14
N ARG A 201 -8.06 -14.05 -2.45
CA ARG A 201 -9.52 -14.01 -2.33
C ARG A 201 -10.21 -13.80 -3.67
N GLN A 202 -9.64 -13.01 -4.56
CA GLN A 202 -10.18 -12.82 -5.92
C GLN A 202 -10.16 -14.10 -6.73
N ASP A 203 -9.09 -14.89 -6.66
CA ASP A 203 -8.97 -16.15 -7.42
C ASP A 203 -10.07 -17.14 -7.01
N ASN A 204 -10.46 -17.16 -5.73
CA ASN A 204 -11.53 -18.01 -5.21
C ASN A 204 -12.96 -17.53 -5.57
N LEU A 205 -13.14 -16.29 -6.00
CA LEU A 205 -14.45 -15.77 -6.44
C LEU A 205 -14.69 -15.97 -7.94
N ILE A 206 -13.64 -16.28 -8.71
CA ILE A 206 -13.68 -16.46 -10.17
C ILE A 206 -13.67 -17.98 -10.52
N ALA A 207 -13.29 -18.84 -9.58
CA ALA A 207 -13.30 -20.28 -9.71
C ALA A 207 -14.64 -20.88 -9.30
#